data_1c87f452cce6f46d9677e310c38eae71
#
_entry.id   1c87f452cce6f46d9677e310c38eae71
#
_cell.length_a   1.000
_cell.length_b   1.000
_cell.length_c   1.000
_cell.angle_alpha   90.00
_cell.angle_beta   90.00
_cell.angle_gamma   90.00
#
_symmetry.space_group_name_H-M   'P 1'
#
loop_
_entity.id
_entity.type
_entity.pdbx_description
1 polymer ?
#
loop_
_entity_poly.entity_id
_entity_poly.type
_entity_poly.pdbx_seq_one_letter_code
_entity_poly.pdbx_strand_id
1 'polypeptide(L)'
;MNSLGINKSKKETKVVVAMSGGVDSSVVAALMKEEGYDVKGITLKLYDDTKQSKEGRQCCAGQDIMDAKRVSEKININHEILYYQKKFKSEVIDSFIDSYAAGETPIPCVQCNQTVKFRDLFKYAKDLKADALVTGHYVSRIQNNGHASMYRAKDINRDQSYFLFSTTQEQLDYLRFPLGEID
;
A
#
# COMPACT_ATOMS: atom_id res chain seq x y z
N MET A 1 -12.60 -18.39 9.93
CA MET A 1 -12.01 -17.22 9.29
C MET A 1 -10.98 -16.60 10.22
N ASN A 2 -9.84 -16.15 9.68
CA ASN A 2 -8.85 -15.41 10.45
C ASN A 2 -9.22 -13.91 10.55
N SER A 3 -8.40 -13.08 11.22
CA SER A 3 -8.67 -11.63 11.40
C SER A 3 -8.76 -10.83 10.09
N LEU A 4 -8.21 -11.36 8.98
CA LEU A 4 -8.32 -10.75 7.66
C LEU A 4 -9.54 -11.23 6.86
N GLY A 5 -10.42 -12.04 7.46
CA GLY A 5 -11.60 -12.61 6.80
C GLY A 5 -11.27 -13.70 5.77
N ILE A 6 -10.11 -14.34 5.88
CA ILE A 6 -9.66 -15.40 4.97
C ILE A 6 -9.89 -16.76 5.63
N ASN A 7 -10.42 -17.74 4.86
CA ASN A 7 -10.71 -19.07 5.36
C ASN A 7 -9.46 -19.98 5.35
N LYS A 8 -8.42 -19.55 6.06
CA LYS A 8 -7.16 -20.26 6.31
C LYS A 8 -6.69 -19.95 7.72
N SER A 9 -5.81 -20.79 8.27
CA SER A 9 -5.09 -20.45 9.51
C SER A 9 -4.16 -19.24 9.25
N LYS A 10 -3.85 -18.48 10.29
CA LYS A 10 -2.94 -17.33 10.16
C LYS A 10 -1.58 -17.74 9.60
N LYS A 11 -1.02 -18.85 10.07
CA LYS A 11 0.29 -19.37 9.62
C LYS A 11 0.31 -19.80 8.14
N GLU A 12 -0.81 -20.25 7.61
CA GLU A 12 -0.93 -20.64 6.20
C GLU A 12 -1.34 -19.49 5.29
N THR A 13 -1.73 -18.35 5.88
CA THR A 13 -2.12 -17.16 5.14
C THR A 13 -0.89 -16.31 4.84
N LYS A 14 -0.55 -16.23 3.57
CA LYS A 14 0.55 -15.40 3.07
C LYS A 14 0.05 -14.01 2.75
N VAL A 15 0.66 -13.01 3.34
CA VAL A 15 0.31 -11.61 3.10
C VAL A 15 1.50 -10.80 2.58
N VAL A 16 1.23 -9.96 1.60
CA VAL A 16 2.17 -8.93 1.14
C VAL A 16 1.79 -7.63 1.80
N VAL A 17 2.73 -6.99 2.49
CA VAL A 17 2.55 -5.67 3.10
C VAL A 17 3.25 -4.61 2.27
N ALA A 18 2.50 -3.62 1.78
CA ALA A 18 3.06 -2.45 1.10
C ALA A 18 3.70 -1.52 2.14
N MET A 19 5.02 -1.47 2.14
CA MET A 19 5.81 -0.68 3.10
C MET A 19 6.36 0.57 2.41
N SER A 20 5.93 1.74 2.87
CA SER A 20 6.41 3.04 2.34
C SER A 20 7.60 3.60 3.13
N GLY A 21 8.00 2.97 4.24
CA GLY A 21 8.95 3.50 5.21
C GLY A 21 8.33 4.39 6.29
N GLY A 22 7.08 4.81 6.10
CA GLY A 22 6.32 5.55 7.13
C GLY A 22 5.86 4.67 8.30
N VAL A 23 5.45 5.32 9.38
CA VAL A 23 5.01 4.67 10.63
C VAL A 23 3.85 3.73 10.39
N ASP A 24 2.81 4.16 9.68
CA ASP A 24 1.57 3.40 9.47
C ASP A 24 1.83 2.05 8.80
N SER A 25 2.60 2.05 7.70
CA SER A 25 2.95 0.82 6.99
C SER A 25 3.86 -0.12 7.81
N SER A 26 4.71 0.47 8.66
CA SER A 26 5.59 -0.28 9.58
C SER A 26 4.78 -0.94 10.70
N VAL A 27 3.81 -0.23 11.27
CA VAL A 27 2.88 -0.77 12.27
C VAL A 27 2.07 -1.93 11.68
N VAL A 28 1.54 -1.77 10.47
CA VAL A 28 0.81 -2.85 9.79
C VAL A 28 1.67 -4.09 9.59
N ALA A 29 2.92 -3.92 9.15
CA ALA A 29 3.83 -5.06 8.99
C ALA A 29 4.08 -5.79 10.32
N ALA A 30 4.27 -5.03 11.41
CA ALA A 30 4.46 -5.60 12.75
C ALA A 30 3.20 -6.32 13.24
N LEU A 31 2.02 -5.72 13.09
CA LEU A 31 0.73 -6.32 13.47
C LEU A 31 0.50 -7.65 12.74
N MET A 32 0.72 -7.69 11.43
CA MET A 32 0.57 -8.93 10.67
C MET A 32 1.54 -10.02 11.13
N LYS A 33 2.77 -9.63 11.45
CA LYS A 33 3.77 -10.56 11.97
C LYS A 33 3.42 -11.07 13.36
N GLU A 34 3.03 -10.20 14.28
CA GLU A 34 2.63 -10.55 15.65
C GLU A 34 1.39 -11.44 15.66
N GLU A 35 0.45 -11.21 14.76
CA GLU A 35 -0.72 -12.08 14.59
C GLU A 35 -0.38 -13.47 14.04
N GLY A 36 0.84 -13.69 13.56
CA GLY A 36 1.34 -14.99 13.11
C GLY A 36 1.09 -15.29 11.63
N TYR A 37 0.91 -14.26 10.79
CA TYR A 37 0.85 -14.43 9.34
C TYR A 37 2.22 -14.68 8.70
N ASP A 38 2.24 -15.33 7.52
CA ASP A 38 3.40 -15.38 6.64
C ASP A 38 3.54 -14.04 5.91
N VAL A 39 4.42 -13.17 6.40
CA VAL A 39 4.51 -11.76 5.95
C VAL A 39 5.70 -11.55 5.03
N LYS A 40 5.46 -10.93 3.88
CA LYS A 40 6.49 -10.36 3.01
C LYS A 40 6.26 -8.85 2.87
N GLY A 41 7.25 -8.04 3.26
CA GLY A 41 7.27 -6.60 3.04
C GLY A 41 7.72 -6.26 1.62
N ILE A 42 7.08 -5.27 0.99
CA ILE A 42 7.48 -4.76 -0.33
C ILE A 42 7.48 -3.24 -0.31
N THR A 43 8.59 -2.64 -0.75
CA THR A 43 8.71 -1.21 -0.97
C THR A 43 8.87 -0.91 -2.44
N LEU A 44 8.10 0.06 -2.95
CA LEU A 44 8.25 0.56 -4.32
C LEU A 44 9.23 1.75 -4.31
N LYS A 45 10.35 1.63 -5.03
CA LYS A 45 11.23 2.77 -5.28
C LYS A 45 10.67 3.55 -6.47
N LEU A 46 10.14 4.75 -6.19
CA LEU A 46 9.44 5.59 -7.16
C LEU A 46 10.31 6.73 -7.72
N TYR A 47 11.36 7.11 -7.02
CA TYR A 47 12.26 8.23 -7.39
C TYR A 47 13.71 7.78 -7.51
N ASP A 48 14.49 8.49 -8.33
CA ASP A 48 15.93 8.31 -8.41
C ASP A 48 16.64 9.14 -7.33
N ASP A 49 17.66 8.56 -6.70
CA ASP A 49 18.44 9.21 -5.61
C ASP A 49 19.24 10.43 -6.08
N THR A 50 19.41 10.60 -7.39
CA THR A 50 20.24 11.65 -8.00
C THR A 50 19.63 13.06 -7.96
N LYS A 51 18.36 13.19 -7.61
CA LYS A 51 17.66 14.47 -7.47
C LYS A 51 17.16 14.66 -6.04
N GLN A 52 18.07 14.77 -5.08
CA GLN A 52 17.72 15.26 -3.75
C GLN A 52 17.27 16.72 -3.85
N SER A 53 15.98 16.96 -3.91
CA SER A 53 15.44 18.28 -3.58
C SER A 53 15.65 18.48 -2.08
N LYS A 54 16.37 19.55 -1.73
CA LYS A 54 16.70 19.89 -0.33
C LYS A 54 15.47 20.24 0.54
N GLU A 55 14.28 20.25 -0.04
CA GLU A 55 13.05 20.67 0.60
C GLU A 55 11.89 19.74 0.19
N GLY A 56 11.41 18.94 1.14
CA GLY A 56 10.18 18.18 1.03
C GLY A 56 10.30 16.66 1.28
N ARG A 57 9.39 16.10 2.05
CA ARG A 57 9.22 14.65 2.23
C ARG A 57 8.70 14.06 0.91
N GLN A 58 9.57 13.40 0.15
CA GLN A 58 9.17 12.62 -1.01
C GLN A 58 8.79 11.21 -0.54
N CYS A 59 7.58 10.77 -0.85
CA CYS A 59 7.16 9.39 -0.60
C CYS A 59 8.13 8.41 -1.29
N CYS A 60 8.62 7.41 -0.53
CA CYS A 60 9.53 6.37 -1.03
C CYS A 60 10.90 6.90 -1.52
N ALA A 61 11.42 7.93 -0.86
CA ALA A 61 12.80 8.39 -1.01
C ALA A 61 13.79 7.40 -0.38
N GLY A 62 15.09 7.59 -0.62
CA GLY A 62 16.12 6.67 -0.14
C GLY A 62 16.08 6.40 1.37
N GLN A 63 15.75 7.42 2.19
CA GLN A 63 15.62 7.27 3.64
C GLN A 63 14.43 6.36 4.00
N ASP A 64 13.27 6.55 3.39
CA ASP A 64 12.06 5.74 3.64
C ASP A 64 12.30 4.26 3.31
N ILE A 65 13.05 3.98 2.24
CA ILE A 65 13.45 2.60 1.87
C ILE A 65 14.33 1.99 2.95
N MET A 66 15.29 2.77 3.48
CA MET A 66 16.17 2.31 4.57
C MET A 66 15.39 2.07 5.85
N ASP A 67 14.40 2.89 6.17
CA ASP A 67 13.55 2.72 7.34
C ASP A 67 12.66 1.49 7.20
N ALA A 68 12.04 1.27 6.04
CA ALA A 68 11.30 0.04 5.76
C ALA A 68 12.16 -1.21 5.91
N LYS A 69 13.42 -1.17 5.42
CA LYS A 69 14.37 -2.27 5.56
C LYS A 69 14.72 -2.53 7.02
N ARG A 70 15.05 -1.49 7.80
CA ARG A 70 15.36 -1.61 9.24
C ARG A 70 14.20 -2.22 10.04
N VAL A 71 12.97 -1.75 9.75
CA VAL A 71 11.78 -2.31 10.40
C VAL A 71 11.63 -3.79 10.05
N SER A 72 11.74 -4.15 8.76
CA SER A 72 11.62 -5.54 8.30
C SER A 72 12.64 -6.46 8.95
N GLU A 73 13.89 -6.01 9.08
CA GLU A 73 14.96 -6.73 9.79
C GLU A 73 14.62 -6.90 11.27
N LYS A 74 14.14 -5.83 11.93
CA LYS A 74 13.79 -5.85 13.37
C LYS A 74 12.65 -6.81 13.69
N ILE A 75 11.62 -6.89 12.83
CA ILE A 75 10.48 -7.80 13.03
C ILE A 75 10.66 -9.16 12.35
N ASN A 76 11.83 -9.39 11.76
CA ASN A 76 12.22 -10.64 11.10
C ASN A 76 11.21 -11.09 10.03
N ILE A 77 11.00 -10.24 9.01
CA ILE A 77 10.24 -10.55 7.80
C ILE A 77 11.11 -10.38 6.56
N ASN A 78 10.78 -11.12 5.50
CA ASN A 78 11.40 -10.92 4.20
C ASN A 78 10.95 -9.58 3.62
N HIS A 79 11.87 -8.80 3.07
CA HIS A 79 11.59 -7.50 2.46
C HIS A 79 12.23 -7.41 1.08
N GLU A 80 11.49 -6.84 0.13
CA GLU A 80 11.93 -6.66 -1.25
C GLU A 80 11.66 -5.24 -1.73
N ILE A 81 12.57 -4.71 -2.55
CA ILE A 81 12.45 -3.39 -3.16
C ILE A 81 12.21 -3.57 -4.65
N LEU A 82 11.10 -3.04 -5.13
CA LEU A 82 10.76 -3.04 -6.54
C LEU A 82 11.02 -1.67 -7.15
N TYR A 83 11.72 -1.65 -8.28
CA TYR A 83 12.18 -0.43 -8.95
C TYR A 83 11.16 0.03 -9.99
N TYR A 84 10.40 1.08 -9.66
CA TYR A 84 9.29 1.59 -10.46
C TYR A 84 9.48 3.03 -10.96
N GLN A 85 10.70 3.58 -10.89
CA GLN A 85 11.00 4.99 -11.20
C GLN A 85 10.53 5.40 -12.61
N LYS A 86 10.87 4.60 -13.63
CA LYS A 86 10.49 4.89 -15.03
C LYS A 86 8.99 4.89 -15.22
N LYS A 87 8.32 3.89 -14.65
CA LYS A 87 6.87 3.73 -14.77
C LYS A 87 6.12 4.79 -13.98
N PHE A 88 6.57 5.10 -12.79
CA PHE A 88 6.01 6.19 -11.98
C PHE A 88 6.16 7.54 -12.69
N LYS A 89 7.32 7.80 -13.31
CA LYS A 89 7.51 9.01 -14.09
C LYS A 89 6.47 9.10 -15.22
N SER A 90 6.37 8.10 -16.07
CA SER A 90 5.50 8.14 -17.26
C SER A 90 4.01 8.10 -16.92
N GLU A 91 3.59 7.33 -15.94
CA GLU A 91 2.16 7.13 -15.64
C GLU A 91 1.59 8.11 -14.61
N VAL A 92 2.43 8.69 -13.75
CA VAL A 92 1.97 9.60 -12.70
C VAL A 92 2.49 11.01 -12.92
N ILE A 93 3.83 11.19 -13.07
CA ILE A 93 4.41 12.53 -13.14
C ILE A 93 4.10 13.20 -14.48
N ASP A 94 4.36 12.53 -15.59
CA ASP A 94 4.13 13.09 -16.93
C ASP A 94 2.62 13.36 -17.12
N SER A 95 1.76 12.44 -16.73
CA SER A 95 0.30 12.64 -16.75
C SER A 95 -0.17 13.80 -15.85
N PHE A 96 0.44 13.99 -14.68
CA PHE A 96 0.15 15.15 -13.82
C PHE A 96 0.51 16.45 -14.51
N ILE A 97 1.67 16.51 -15.17
CA ILE A 97 2.14 17.70 -15.89
C ILE A 97 1.18 18.02 -17.05
N ASP A 98 0.81 17.02 -17.83
CA ASP A 98 -0.08 17.17 -18.99
C ASP A 98 -1.47 17.67 -18.59
N SER A 99 -2.08 17.06 -17.57
CA SER A 99 -3.38 17.51 -17.04
C SER A 99 -3.32 18.93 -16.47
N TYR A 100 -2.26 19.24 -15.73
CA TYR A 100 -2.11 20.59 -15.18
C TYR A 100 -1.90 21.64 -16.27
N ALA A 101 -1.12 21.33 -17.31
CA ALA A 101 -0.94 22.18 -18.48
C ALA A 101 -2.24 22.39 -19.29
N ALA A 102 -3.15 21.41 -19.26
CA ALA A 102 -4.48 21.49 -19.86
C ALA A 102 -5.50 22.29 -19.00
N GLY A 103 -5.09 22.81 -17.83
CA GLY A 103 -5.96 23.55 -16.92
C GLY A 103 -6.82 22.68 -16.00
N GLU A 104 -6.55 21.37 -15.91
CA GLU A 104 -7.21 20.45 -14.99
C GLU A 104 -6.54 20.47 -13.61
N THR A 105 -7.23 19.93 -12.61
CA THR A 105 -6.67 19.74 -11.26
C THR A 105 -6.48 18.25 -10.99
N PRO A 106 -5.35 17.64 -11.40
CA PRO A 106 -5.09 16.23 -11.20
C PRO A 106 -4.77 15.89 -9.74
N ILE A 107 -5.09 14.66 -9.33
CA ILE A 107 -4.79 14.13 -8.00
C ILE A 107 -3.76 12.99 -8.14
N PRO A 108 -2.44 13.30 -8.08
CA PRO A 108 -1.40 12.32 -8.35
C PRO A 108 -1.41 11.14 -7.37
N CYS A 109 -1.85 11.33 -6.13
CA CYS A 109 -1.98 10.24 -5.15
C CYS A 109 -3.02 9.21 -5.57
N VAL A 110 -4.17 9.63 -6.12
CA VAL A 110 -5.19 8.71 -6.65
C VAL A 110 -4.64 7.94 -7.83
N GLN A 111 -3.99 8.63 -8.76
CA GLN A 111 -3.40 7.99 -9.94
C GLN A 111 -2.29 7.00 -9.55
N CYS A 112 -1.42 7.34 -8.60
CA CYS A 112 -0.40 6.44 -8.08
C CYS A 112 -1.02 5.18 -7.43
N ASN A 113 -2.09 5.34 -6.64
CA ASN A 113 -2.79 4.20 -6.06
C ASN A 113 -3.41 3.32 -7.16
N GLN A 114 -4.06 3.93 -8.15
CA GLN A 114 -4.73 3.21 -9.24
C GLN A 114 -3.75 2.45 -10.13
N THR A 115 -2.64 3.07 -10.54
CA THR A 115 -1.72 2.51 -11.54
C THR A 115 -0.60 1.68 -10.90
N VAL A 116 0.21 2.29 -10.05
CA VAL A 116 1.43 1.68 -9.55
C VAL A 116 1.17 0.78 -8.35
N LYS A 117 0.42 1.28 -7.34
CA LYS A 117 0.23 0.52 -6.11
C LYS A 117 -0.78 -0.62 -6.27
N PHE A 118 -2.00 -0.31 -6.73
CA PHE A 118 -3.07 -1.33 -6.72
C PHE A 118 -3.21 -2.10 -8.02
N ARG A 119 -2.60 -1.68 -9.12
CA ARG A 119 -2.51 -2.50 -10.33
C ARG A 119 -1.28 -3.39 -10.31
N ASP A 120 -0.11 -2.79 -10.15
CA ASP A 120 1.15 -3.50 -10.34
C ASP A 120 1.55 -4.30 -9.10
N LEU A 121 1.44 -3.69 -7.90
CA LEU A 121 1.73 -4.42 -6.66
C LEU A 121 0.70 -5.51 -6.38
N PHE A 122 -0.57 -5.29 -6.75
CA PHE A 122 -1.62 -6.30 -6.70
C PHE A 122 -1.26 -7.52 -7.59
N LYS A 123 -0.87 -7.26 -8.86
CA LYS A 123 -0.42 -8.32 -9.76
C LYS A 123 0.78 -9.07 -9.18
N TYR A 124 1.76 -8.33 -8.69
CA TYR A 124 2.95 -8.91 -8.08
C TYR A 124 2.62 -9.77 -6.85
N ALA A 125 1.72 -9.32 -5.98
CA ALA A 125 1.27 -10.10 -4.82
C ALA A 125 0.55 -11.39 -5.25
N LYS A 126 -0.25 -11.35 -6.30
CA LYS A 126 -0.88 -12.55 -6.90
C LYS A 126 0.16 -13.51 -7.49
N ASP A 127 1.16 -13.01 -8.20
CA ASP A 127 2.25 -13.82 -8.76
C ASP A 127 3.06 -14.54 -7.66
N LEU A 128 3.21 -13.91 -6.49
CA LEU A 128 3.77 -14.51 -5.28
C LEU A 128 2.82 -15.51 -4.58
N LYS A 129 1.62 -15.71 -5.11
CA LYS A 129 0.55 -16.53 -4.51
C LYS A 129 0.22 -16.08 -3.08
N ALA A 130 0.28 -14.79 -2.81
CA ALA A 130 -0.19 -14.24 -1.55
C ALA A 130 -1.72 -14.27 -1.50
N ASP A 131 -2.28 -14.37 -0.30
CA ASP A 131 -3.72 -14.42 -0.06
C ASP A 131 -4.33 -13.02 0.07
N ALA A 132 -3.51 -12.01 0.40
CA ALA A 132 -3.92 -10.62 0.51
C ALA A 132 -2.76 -9.65 0.29
N LEU A 133 -3.11 -8.44 -0.18
CA LEU A 133 -2.26 -7.26 -0.16
C LEU A 133 -2.72 -6.35 0.97
N VAL A 134 -1.83 -6.04 1.90
CA VAL A 134 -2.12 -5.26 3.11
C VAL A 134 -1.44 -3.91 3.03
N THR A 135 -2.15 -2.86 3.38
CA THR A 135 -1.61 -1.48 3.34
C THR A 135 -1.94 -0.71 4.61
N GLY A 136 -1.13 0.32 4.89
CA GLY A 136 -1.32 1.22 6.03
C GLY A 136 -2.33 2.34 5.80
N HIS A 137 -3.28 2.19 4.87
CA HIS A 137 -4.32 3.20 4.69
C HIS A 137 -5.38 3.09 5.79
N TYR A 138 -5.82 4.24 6.28
CA TYR A 138 -6.95 4.38 7.20
C TYR A 138 -8.26 4.32 6.40
N VAL A 139 -8.75 3.12 6.18
CA VAL A 139 -10.00 2.84 5.46
C VAL A 139 -10.65 1.62 6.09
N SER A 140 -11.94 1.68 6.36
CA SER A 140 -12.70 0.52 6.83
C SER A 140 -13.14 -0.34 5.63
N ARG A 141 -12.99 -1.64 5.77
CA ARG A 141 -13.37 -2.64 4.77
C ARG A 141 -14.23 -3.72 5.39
N ILE A 142 -15.46 -3.79 4.94
CA ILE A 142 -16.44 -4.77 5.45
C ILE A 142 -16.79 -5.75 4.33
N GLN A 143 -16.77 -7.03 4.64
CA GLN A 143 -17.15 -8.09 3.70
C GLN A 143 -18.61 -8.48 3.89
N ASN A 144 -19.41 -8.32 2.85
CA ASN A 144 -20.81 -8.68 2.81
C ASN A 144 -21.10 -9.55 1.58
N ASN A 145 -21.75 -10.68 1.77
CA ASN A 145 -22.21 -11.58 0.68
C ASN A 145 -21.11 -11.92 -0.37
N GLY A 146 -19.88 -12.14 0.10
CA GLY A 146 -18.75 -12.53 -0.78
C GLY A 146 -17.96 -11.37 -1.37
N HIS A 147 -18.45 -10.14 -1.30
CA HIS A 147 -17.77 -8.94 -1.80
C HIS A 147 -17.44 -7.97 -0.66
N ALA A 148 -16.33 -7.25 -0.83
CA ALA A 148 -15.92 -6.21 0.08
C ALA A 148 -16.56 -4.86 -0.30
N SER A 149 -16.95 -4.10 0.71
CA SER A 149 -17.35 -2.70 0.58
C SER A 149 -16.39 -1.80 1.34
N MET A 150 -16.09 -0.65 0.77
CA MET A 150 -15.20 0.34 1.37
C MET A 150 -16.03 1.38 2.11
N TYR A 151 -15.61 1.71 3.32
CA TYR A 151 -16.20 2.72 4.18
C TYR A 151 -15.12 3.67 4.68
N ARG A 152 -15.53 4.80 5.21
CA ARG A 152 -14.62 5.71 5.90
C ARG A 152 -13.99 5.02 7.10
N ALA A 153 -12.77 5.40 7.43
CA ALA A 153 -12.10 4.92 8.64
C ALA A 153 -12.89 5.27 9.90
N LYS A 154 -12.69 4.50 10.96
CA LYS A 154 -13.27 4.76 12.28
C LYS A 154 -12.83 6.12 12.82
N ASP A 155 -11.51 6.42 12.75
CA ASP A 155 -10.99 7.78 12.95
C ASP A 155 -11.22 8.62 11.69
N ILE A 156 -12.27 9.44 11.71
CA ILE A 156 -12.66 10.31 10.59
C ILE A 156 -11.57 11.35 10.26
N ASN A 157 -10.75 11.76 11.24
CA ASN A 157 -9.69 12.74 11.03
C ASN A 157 -8.51 12.15 10.24
N ARG A 158 -8.38 10.82 10.20
CA ARG A 158 -7.36 10.09 9.44
C ARG A 158 -7.90 9.43 8.19
N ASP A 159 -9.20 9.53 7.91
CA ASP A 159 -9.83 8.86 6.78
C ASP A 159 -9.13 9.14 5.45
N GLN A 160 -8.77 8.06 4.75
CA GLN A 160 -8.09 8.10 3.46
C GLN A 160 -8.91 7.47 2.33
N SER A 161 -10.20 7.18 2.57
CA SER A 161 -11.09 6.58 1.57
C SER A 161 -11.19 7.39 0.28
N TYR A 162 -11.09 8.72 0.37
CA TYR A 162 -11.07 9.62 -0.79
C TYR A 162 -9.95 9.27 -1.79
N PHE A 163 -8.77 8.87 -1.31
CA PHE A 163 -7.65 8.55 -2.21
C PHE A 163 -7.77 7.16 -2.86
N LEU A 164 -8.79 6.38 -2.49
CA LEU A 164 -9.00 5.00 -2.93
C LEU A 164 -10.30 4.81 -3.72
N PHE A 165 -11.01 5.88 -4.08
CA PHE A 165 -12.32 5.78 -4.75
C PHE A 165 -12.26 5.05 -6.10
N SER A 166 -11.09 5.04 -6.75
CA SER A 166 -10.87 4.36 -8.04
C SER A 166 -10.49 2.87 -7.90
N THR A 167 -10.49 2.33 -6.67
CA THR A 167 -10.21 0.90 -6.42
C THR A 167 -11.30 0.02 -7.01
N THR A 168 -10.92 -0.95 -7.83
CA THR A 168 -11.89 -1.89 -8.41
C THR A 168 -12.37 -2.91 -7.36
N GLN A 169 -13.53 -3.56 -7.63
CA GLN A 169 -14.05 -4.58 -6.74
C GLN A 169 -13.07 -5.73 -6.53
N GLU A 170 -12.40 -6.21 -7.59
CA GLU A 170 -11.40 -7.27 -7.51
C GLU A 170 -10.22 -6.88 -6.61
N GLN A 171 -9.76 -5.64 -6.71
CA GLN A 171 -8.71 -5.13 -5.85
C GLN A 171 -9.19 -5.02 -4.39
N LEU A 172 -10.39 -4.49 -4.18
CA LEU A 172 -10.97 -4.32 -2.84
C LEU A 172 -11.19 -5.66 -2.13
N ASP A 173 -11.62 -6.69 -2.87
CA ASP A 173 -11.78 -8.05 -2.34
C ASP A 173 -10.45 -8.64 -1.84
N TYR A 174 -9.33 -8.23 -2.44
CA TYR A 174 -8.00 -8.70 -2.12
C TYR A 174 -7.24 -7.82 -1.11
N LEU A 175 -7.53 -6.52 -1.07
CA LEU A 175 -6.90 -5.54 -0.17
C LEU A 175 -7.34 -5.74 1.29
N ARG A 176 -6.44 -5.39 2.22
CA ARG A 176 -6.73 -5.34 3.67
C ARG A 176 -6.15 -4.06 4.27
N PHE A 177 -6.92 -3.47 5.18
CA PHE A 177 -6.63 -2.18 5.81
C PHE A 177 -6.72 -2.30 7.34
N PRO A 178 -5.71 -2.87 8.01
CA PRO A 178 -5.79 -3.13 9.45
C PRO A 178 -5.96 -1.88 10.31
N LEU A 179 -5.57 -0.69 9.81
CA LEU A 179 -5.67 0.57 10.54
C LEU A 179 -7.06 1.23 10.43
N GLY A 180 -7.93 0.71 9.57
CA GLY A 180 -9.25 1.33 9.33
C GLY A 180 -10.20 1.30 10.54
N GLU A 181 -10.01 0.35 11.45
CA GLU A 181 -10.83 0.16 12.65
C GLU A 181 -10.14 0.63 13.95
N ILE A 182 -8.94 1.22 13.85
CA ILE A 182 -8.17 1.73 14.99
C ILE A 182 -8.55 3.20 15.24
N ASP A 183 -8.69 3.55 16.54
CA ASP A 183 -8.90 4.93 17.01
C ASP A 183 -7.59 5.74 17.04
#